data_c6500d0c59e3d629791026d3bd457dd1
#
_entry.id   c6500d0c59e3d629791026d3bd457dd1
#
_cell.length_a   1.000
_cell.length_b   1.000
_cell.length_c   1.000
_cell.angle_alpha   90.00
_cell.angle_beta   90.00
_cell.angle_gamma   90.00
#
_symmetry.space_group_name_H-M   'P 1'
#
loop_
_entity.id
_entity.type
_entity.pdbx_description
1 polymer ?
#
loop_
_entity_poly.entity_id
_entity_poly.type
_entity_poly.pdbx_seq_one_letter_code
_entity_poly.pdbx_strand_id
1 'polypeptide(L)'
;MNSPLALVVIVLAASVLSVGICRRLGLPSLLGYLTVGMLLGPQAFKLIPDSEQARAIAEYGIVFLMFSIGLEFSLPQFRAMRRLVLGLGTAQYLLSLLLFAVIALALAQSLSSAIVLASALAMSSTAIGIKLLAERNELSAPVAKPVIGVLLFQDLAVVP
;
A
#
# COMPACT_ATOMS: atom_id res chain seq x y z
N MET A 1 -17.21 -19.69 -22.16
CA MET A 1 -17.52 -19.20 -20.79
C MET A 1 -17.24 -17.71 -20.72
N ASN A 2 -17.97 -16.90 -21.49
CA ASN A 2 -17.64 -15.49 -21.68
C ASN A 2 -18.74 -14.56 -21.14
N SER A 3 -19.49 -14.98 -20.12
CA SER A 3 -20.41 -14.05 -19.48
C SER A 3 -19.63 -13.23 -18.43
N PRO A 4 -19.80 -11.90 -18.38
CA PRO A 4 -19.17 -11.05 -17.38
C PRO A 4 -19.43 -11.55 -15.94
N LEU A 5 -20.62 -12.12 -15.71
CA LEU A 5 -21.01 -12.68 -14.42
C LEU A 5 -20.13 -13.89 -14.02
N ALA A 6 -19.84 -14.81 -14.94
CA ALA A 6 -18.98 -15.96 -14.65
C ALA A 6 -17.57 -15.53 -14.27
N LEU A 7 -17.03 -14.52 -14.93
CA LEU A 7 -15.72 -13.96 -14.61
C LEU A 7 -15.69 -13.34 -13.22
N VAL A 8 -16.69 -12.55 -12.86
CA VAL A 8 -16.83 -11.98 -11.51
C VAL A 8 -16.90 -13.08 -10.45
N VAL A 9 -17.69 -14.12 -10.67
CA VAL A 9 -17.82 -15.25 -9.72
C VAL A 9 -16.49 -15.98 -9.56
N ILE A 10 -15.74 -16.22 -10.66
CA ILE A 10 -14.42 -16.87 -10.61
C ILE A 10 -13.44 -16.02 -9.80
N VAL A 11 -13.38 -14.71 -10.07
CA VAL A 11 -12.49 -13.79 -9.34
C VAL A 11 -12.82 -13.76 -7.85
N LEU A 12 -14.11 -13.67 -7.51
CA LEU A 12 -14.54 -13.67 -6.10
C LEU A 12 -14.23 -15.00 -5.41
N ALA A 13 -14.52 -16.13 -6.05
CA ALA A 13 -14.22 -17.45 -5.49
C ALA A 13 -12.70 -17.65 -5.28
N ALA A 14 -11.90 -17.29 -6.27
CA ALA A 14 -10.44 -17.36 -6.17
C ALA A 14 -9.91 -16.44 -5.06
N SER A 15 -10.48 -15.23 -4.92
CA SER A 15 -10.12 -14.29 -3.86
C SER A 15 -10.44 -14.84 -2.47
N VAL A 16 -11.63 -15.40 -2.27
CA VAL A 16 -12.03 -16.02 -1.00
C VAL A 16 -11.13 -17.19 -0.64
N LEU A 17 -10.83 -18.06 -1.60
CA LEU A 17 -9.94 -19.21 -1.38
C LEU A 17 -8.51 -18.75 -1.03
N SER A 18 -7.96 -17.83 -1.81
CA SER A 18 -6.60 -17.32 -1.60
C SER A 18 -6.45 -16.61 -0.26
N VAL A 19 -7.41 -15.74 0.09
CA VAL A 19 -7.44 -15.07 1.41
C VAL A 19 -7.60 -16.08 2.55
N GLY A 20 -8.44 -17.11 2.36
CA GLY A 20 -8.60 -18.18 3.34
C GLY A 20 -7.29 -18.94 3.59
N ILE A 21 -6.53 -19.23 2.53
CA ILE A 21 -5.21 -19.87 2.63
C ILE A 21 -4.22 -18.92 3.33
N CYS A 22 -4.14 -17.65 2.91
CA CYS A 22 -3.26 -16.67 3.55
C CYS A 22 -3.52 -16.55 5.06
N ARG A 23 -4.79 -16.46 5.46
CA ARG A 23 -5.17 -16.39 6.88
C ARG A 23 -4.75 -17.63 7.67
N ARG A 24 -4.90 -18.83 7.10
CA ARG A 24 -4.44 -20.08 7.74
C ARG A 24 -2.92 -20.13 7.92
N LEU A 25 -2.18 -19.50 7.01
CA LEU A 25 -0.72 -19.39 7.06
C LEU A 25 -0.24 -18.19 7.91
N GLY A 26 -1.15 -17.43 8.53
CA GLY A 26 -0.80 -16.22 9.29
C GLY A 26 -0.35 -15.04 8.43
N LEU A 27 -0.62 -15.10 7.12
CA LEU A 27 -0.28 -14.04 6.16
C LEU A 27 -1.41 -13.01 6.03
N PRO A 28 -1.08 -11.74 5.74
CA PRO A 28 -2.07 -10.70 5.46
C PRO A 28 -2.98 -11.07 4.29
N SER A 29 -4.27 -10.76 4.39
CA SER A 29 -5.25 -11.03 3.34
C SER A 29 -4.94 -10.30 2.03
N LEU A 30 -4.21 -9.18 2.10
CA LEU A 30 -3.75 -8.43 0.94
C LEU A 30 -2.91 -9.29 -0.02
N LEU A 31 -2.04 -10.15 0.53
CA LEU A 31 -1.23 -11.07 -0.29
C LEU A 31 -2.10 -12.04 -1.08
N GLY A 32 -3.22 -12.46 -0.50
CA GLY A 32 -4.22 -13.28 -1.19
C GLY A 32 -4.82 -12.57 -2.40
N TYR A 33 -5.23 -11.32 -2.25
CA TYR A 33 -5.75 -10.51 -3.36
C TYR A 33 -4.71 -10.27 -4.45
N LEU A 34 -3.47 -9.94 -4.08
CA LEU A 34 -2.37 -9.74 -5.02
C LEU A 34 -2.08 -11.03 -5.81
N THR A 35 -2.03 -12.17 -5.12
CA THR A 35 -1.80 -13.48 -5.77
C THR A 35 -2.88 -13.78 -6.80
N VAL A 36 -4.15 -13.56 -6.45
CA VAL A 36 -5.26 -13.75 -7.40
C VAL A 36 -5.16 -12.80 -8.58
N GLY A 37 -4.87 -11.52 -8.34
CA GLY A 37 -4.68 -10.52 -9.39
C GLY A 37 -3.55 -10.90 -10.35
N MET A 38 -2.44 -11.41 -9.84
CA MET A 38 -1.30 -11.88 -10.65
C MET A 38 -1.67 -13.14 -11.47
N LEU A 39 -2.32 -14.12 -10.84
CA LEU A 39 -2.67 -15.39 -11.49
C LEU A 39 -3.76 -15.22 -12.55
N LEU A 40 -4.84 -14.50 -12.22
CA LEU A 40 -5.97 -14.32 -13.15
C LEU A 40 -5.75 -13.17 -14.14
N GLY A 41 -4.75 -12.33 -13.88
CA GLY A 41 -4.43 -11.16 -14.69
C GLY A 41 -3.83 -11.48 -16.06
N PRO A 42 -3.55 -10.43 -16.86
CA PRO A 42 -3.13 -10.57 -18.26
C PRO A 42 -1.76 -11.22 -18.45
N GLN A 43 -0.97 -11.31 -17.39
CA GLN A 43 0.39 -11.87 -17.43
C GLN A 43 0.44 -13.39 -17.21
N ALA A 44 -0.62 -13.98 -16.59
CA ALA A 44 -0.66 -15.41 -16.29
C ALA A 44 -1.82 -16.10 -17.05
N PHE A 45 -2.92 -16.39 -16.39
CA PHE A 45 -4.04 -17.12 -17.01
C PHE A 45 -4.87 -16.27 -17.99
N LYS A 46 -4.68 -14.97 -18.04
CA LYS A 46 -5.37 -14.04 -18.95
C LYS A 46 -6.90 -14.12 -18.88
N LEU A 47 -7.43 -14.47 -17.71
CA LEU A 47 -8.88 -14.55 -17.49
C LEU A 47 -9.47 -13.14 -17.30
N ILE A 48 -8.69 -12.22 -16.73
CA ILE A 48 -9.04 -10.80 -16.61
C ILE A 48 -8.30 -10.08 -17.74
N PRO A 49 -9.00 -9.57 -18.77
CA PRO A 49 -8.35 -8.81 -19.82
C PRO A 49 -7.85 -7.47 -19.27
N ASP A 50 -6.71 -7.00 -19.78
CA ASP A 50 -6.26 -5.64 -19.54
C ASP A 50 -7.14 -4.69 -20.36
N SER A 51 -8.29 -4.34 -19.82
CA SER A 51 -9.26 -3.46 -20.43
C SER A 51 -9.34 -2.13 -19.71
N GLU A 52 -9.70 -1.08 -20.43
CA GLU A 52 -9.91 0.26 -19.87
C GLU A 52 -10.97 0.24 -18.77
N GLN A 53 -11.99 -0.61 -18.90
CA GLN A 53 -13.03 -0.81 -17.88
C GLN A 53 -12.48 -1.44 -16.60
N ALA A 54 -11.59 -2.44 -16.68
CA ALA A 54 -10.97 -3.05 -15.51
C ALA A 54 -10.07 -2.04 -14.77
N ARG A 55 -9.34 -1.21 -15.52
CA ARG A 55 -8.52 -0.12 -14.95
C ARG A 55 -9.40 0.92 -14.26
N ALA A 56 -10.48 1.38 -14.90
CA ALA A 56 -11.40 2.34 -14.31
C ALA A 56 -12.01 1.83 -12.98
N ILE A 57 -12.42 0.55 -12.93
CA ILE A 57 -12.92 -0.06 -11.68
C ILE A 57 -11.84 -0.08 -10.60
N ALA A 58 -10.59 -0.40 -10.94
CA ALA A 58 -9.48 -0.37 -9.99
C ALA A 58 -9.21 1.05 -9.46
N GLU A 59 -9.26 2.08 -10.32
CA GLU A 59 -9.11 3.48 -9.94
C GLU A 59 -10.22 3.91 -8.97
N TYR A 60 -11.49 3.58 -9.23
CA TYR A 60 -12.57 3.82 -8.27
C TYR A 60 -12.33 3.09 -6.95
N GLY A 61 -11.84 1.86 -6.98
CA GLY A 61 -11.47 1.11 -5.78
C GLY A 61 -10.42 1.84 -4.94
N ILE A 62 -9.39 2.41 -5.57
CA ILE A 62 -8.36 3.21 -4.90
C ILE A 62 -8.95 4.47 -4.29
N VAL A 63 -9.81 5.19 -5.03
CA VAL A 63 -10.48 6.40 -4.52
C VAL A 63 -11.31 6.08 -3.27
N PHE A 64 -12.12 5.02 -3.32
CA PHE A 64 -12.90 4.58 -2.16
C PHE A 64 -12.03 4.15 -0.98
N LEU A 65 -10.91 3.46 -1.24
CA LEU A 65 -9.95 3.07 -0.20
C LEU A 65 -9.34 4.32 0.45
N MET A 66 -8.89 5.29 -0.34
CA MET A 66 -8.33 6.55 0.18
C MET A 66 -9.37 7.35 0.97
N PHE A 67 -10.61 7.39 0.49
CA PHE A 67 -11.70 8.02 1.21
C PHE A 67 -11.97 7.35 2.56
N SER A 68 -12.03 6.01 2.58
CA SER A 68 -12.25 5.24 3.82
C SER A 68 -11.13 5.48 4.84
N ILE A 69 -9.87 5.48 4.38
CA ILE A 69 -8.71 5.80 5.23
C ILE A 69 -8.81 7.25 5.73
N GLY A 70 -9.19 8.18 4.85
CA GLY A 70 -9.37 9.59 5.21
C GLY A 70 -10.40 9.82 6.32
N LEU A 71 -11.48 9.02 6.34
CA LEU A 71 -12.51 9.08 7.40
C LEU A 71 -12.00 8.57 8.75
N GLU A 72 -11.02 7.67 8.78
CA GLU A 72 -10.43 7.16 10.02
C GLU A 72 -9.50 8.18 10.67
N PHE A 73 -9.01 9.18 9.92
CA PHE A 73 -8.12 10.20 10.42
C PHE A 73 -8.86 11.45 10.89
N SER A 74 -8.64 11.82 12.15
CA SER A 74 -9.15 13.08 12.70
C SER A 74 -8.03 14.12 12.84
N LEU A 75 -8.30 15.37 12.48
CA LEU A 75 -7.38 16.50 12.65
C LEU A 75 -6.88 16.66 14.10
N PRO A 76 -7.73 16.49 15.15
CA PRO A 76 -7.27 16.51 16.53
C PRO A 76 -6.23 15.44 16.83
N GLN A 77 -6.40 14.24 16.31
CA GLN A 77 -5.47 13.12 16.49
C GLN A 77 -4.13 13.42 15.81
N PHE A 78 -4.14 13.96 14.59
CA PHE A 78 -2.94 14.42 13.90
C PHE A 78 -2.18 15.48 14.71
N ARG A 79 -2.88 16.51 15.23
CA ARG A 79 -2.27 17.54 16.07
C ARG A 79 -1.65 16.98 17.36
N ALA A 80 -2.28 16.01 17.99
CA ALA A 80 -1.74 15.33 19.17
C ALA A 80 -0.46 14.55 18.86
N MET A 81 -0.33 14.02 17.64
CA MET A 81 0.81 13.22 17.18
C MET A 81 1.90 14.02 16.46
N ARG A 82 1.77 15.34 16.32
CA ARG A 82 2.67 16.17 15.50
C ARG A 82 4.17 16.00 15.78
N ARG A 83 4.55 15.83 17.04
CA ARG A 83 5.96 15.61 17.43
C ARG A 83 6.47 14.26 16.92
N LEU A 84 5.63 13.25 16.95
CA LEU A 84 5.95 11.91 16.45
C LEU A 84 6.02 11.91 14.91
N VAL A 85 5.04 12.52 14.26
CA VAL A 85 4.98 12.63 12.79
C VAL A 85 6.21 13.37 12.28
N LEU A 86 6.47 14.59 12.78
CA LEU A 86 7.59 15.42 12.31
C LEU A 86 8.96 14.92 12.80
N GLY A 87 9.05 14.33 13.99
CA GLY A 87 10.32 13.81 14.51
C GLY A 87 10.69 12.46 13.91
N LEU A 88 9.90 11.43 14.23
CA LEU A 88 10.17 10.06 13.80
C LEU A 88 10.00 9.90 12.30
N GLY A 89 8.94 10.50 11.71
CA GLY A 89 8.68 10.44 10.29
C GLY A 89 9.82 11.06 9.48
N THR A 90 10.27 12.26 9.83
CA THR A 90 11.43 12.91 9.17
C THR A 90 12.69 12.08 9.32
N ALA A 91 12.99 11.59 10.51
CA ALA A 91 14.18 10.79 10.75
C ALA A 91 14.17 9.50 9.92
N GLN A 92 13.06 8.76 9.92
CA GLN A 92 12.92 7.53 9.14
C GLN A 92 13.03 7.82 7.64
N TYR A 93 12.32 8.82 7.14
CA TYR A 93 12.32 9.16 5.71
C TYR A 93 13.73 9.58 5.24
N LEU A 94 14.40 10.47 5.97
CA LEU A 94 15.75 10.93 5.61
C LEU A 94 16.80 9.81 5.68
N LEU A 95 16.73 8.94 6.68
CA LEU A 95 17.63 7.79 6.78
C LEU A 95 17.42 6.82 5.62
N SER A 96 16.17 6.51 5.27
CA SER A 96 15.84 5.65 4.14
C SER A 96 16.26 6.30 2.81
N LEU A 97 15.97 7.58 2.64
CA LEU A 97 16.40 8.36 1.46
C LEU A 97 17.91 8.32 1.27
N LEU A 98 18.67 8.60 2.34
CA LEU A 98 20.14 8.57 2.30
C LEU A 98 20.66 7.18 1.94
N LEU A 99 20.12 6.13 2.59
CA LEU A 99 20.52 4.75 2.32
C LEU A 99 20.29 4.37 0.85
N PHE A 100 19.09 4.62 0.33
CA PHE A 100 18.77 4.28 -1.05
C PHE A 100 19.50 5.16 -2.07
N ALA A 101 19.77 6.44 -1.75
CA ALA A 101 20.57 7.32 -2.60
C ALA A 101 22.02 6.83 -2.70
N VAL A 102 22.64 6.42 -1.60
CA VAL A 102 23.99 5.83 -1.61
C VAL A 102 24.03 4.56 -2.45
N ILE A 103 23.04 3.66 -2.30
CA ILE A 103 22.95 2.43 -3.10
C ILE A 103 22.79 2.78 -4.59
N ALA A 104 21.90 3.71 -4.94
CA ALA A 104 21.68 4.11 -6.33
C ALA A 104 22.93 4.73 -6.97
N LEU A 105 23.67 5.56 -6.24
CA LEU A 105 24.94 6.13 -6.70
C LEU A 105 26.02 5.05 -6.88
N ALA A 106 26.07 4.07 -5.97
CA ALA A 106 27.00 2.94 -6.09
C ALA A 106 26.70 2.07 -7.32
N LEU A 107 25.44 2.05 -7.79
CA LEU A 107 25.01 1.40 -9.04
C LEU A 107 25.19 2.29 -10.28
N ALA A 108 26.07 3.29 -10.21
CA ALA A 108 26.42 4.20 -11.29
C ALA A 108 25.23 5.01 -11.86
N GLN A 109 24.23 5.29 -11.06
CA GLN A 109 23.12 6.18 -11.43
C GLN A 109 23.58 7.65 -11.36
N SER A 110 22.98 8.51 -12.19
CA SER A 110 23.18 9.95 -12.05
C SER A 110 22.62 10.47 -10.72
N LEU A 111 23.13 11.57 -10.21
CA LEU A 111 22.65 12.16 -8.95
C LEU A 111 21.14 12.42 -8.99
N SER A 112 20.62 12.96 -10.09
CA SER A 112 19.18 13.21 -10.26
C SER A 112 18.37 11.92 -10.21
N SER A 113 18.80 10.88 -10.94
CA SER A 113 18.14 9.57 -10.94
C SER A 113 18.24 8.91 -9.57
N ALA A 114 19.37 9.04 -8.88
CA ALA A 114 19.55 8.47 -7.54
C ALA A 114 18.61 9.10 -6.52
N ILE A 115 18.40 10.42 -6.55
CA ILE A 115 17.47 11.11 -5.66
C ILE A 115 16.04 10.68 -5.93
N VAL A 116 15.60 10.62 -7.19
CA VAL A 116 14.25 10.21 -7.56
C VAL A 116 13.97 8.77 -7.12
N LEU A 117 14.90 7.84 -7.44
CA LEU A 117 14.78 6.44 -7.05
C LEU A 117 14.77 6.27 -5.52
N ALA A 118 15.67 6.98 -4.84
CA ALA A 118 15.76 6.93 -3.38
C ALA A 118 14.48 7.46 -2.71
N SER A 119 13.91 8.56 -3.22
CA SER A 119 12.65 9.12 -2.73
C SER A 119 11.51 8.13 -2.90
N ALA A 120 11.39 7.50 -4.06
CA ALA A 120 10.36 6.49 -4.33
C ALA A 120 10.51 5.24 -3.43
N LEU A 121 11.75 4.75 -3.24
CA LEU A 121 12.01 3.57 -2.40
C LEU A 121 11.91 3.85 -0.90
N ALA A 122 12.09 5.11 -0.47
CA ALA A 122 11.92 5.50 0.93
C ALA A 122 10.44 5.55 1.37
N MET A 123 9.51 5.56 0.41
CA MET A 123 8.07 5.58 0.67
C MET A 123 7.55 4.21 1.07
N SER A 124 6.62 4.19 2.00
CA SER A 124 5.87 3.00 2.40
C SER A 124 4.39 3.18 2.04
N SER A 125 3.69 2.06 1.82
CA SER A 125 2.26 2.12 1.53
C SER A 125 1.43 2.34 2.79
N THR A 126 0.82 3.50 2.91
CA THR A 126 -0.12 3.86 3.99
C THR A 126 -1.32 2.92 4.02
N ALA A 127 -1.89 2.63 2.84
CA ALA A 127 -3.02 1.71 2.71
C ALA A 127 -2.70 0.30 3.24
N ILE A 128 -1.52 -0.24 2.91
CA ILE A 128 -1.09 -1.56 3.39
C ILE A 128 -0.86 -1.53 4.90
N GLY A 129 -0.15 -0.52 5.39
CA GLY A 129 0.18 -0.39 6.82
C GLY A 129 -1.08 -0.30 7.70
N ILE A 130 -2.02 0.56 7.33
CA ILE A 130 -3.28 0.72 8.07
C ILE A 130 -4.13 -0.54 7.99
N LYS A 131 -4.27 -1.13 6.80
CA LYS A 131 -5.04 -2.36 6.65
C LYS A 131 -4.48 -3.52 7.48
N LEU A 132 -3.16 -3.65 7.55
CA LEU A 132 -2.50 -4.67 8.37
C LEU A 132 -2.77 -4.47 9.86
N LEU A 133 -2.69 -3.23 10.34
CA LEU A 133 -3.05 -2.87 11.73
C LEU A 133 -4.52 -3.15 12.02
N ALA A 134 -5.42 -2.83 11.07
CA ALA A 134 -6.84 -3.11 11.19
C ALA A 134 -7.15 -4.61 11.26
N GLU A 135 -6.54 -5.42 10.40
CA GLU A 135 -6.71 -6.88 10.39
C GLU A 135 -6.25 -7.55 11.69
N ARG A 136 -5.27 -6.93 12.38
CA ARG A 136 -4.76 -7.38 13.68
C ARG A 136 -5.50 -6.78 14.88
N ASN A 137 -6.49 -5.91 14.65
CA ASN A 137 -7.16 -5.12 15.69
C ASN A 137 -6.18 -4.27 16.52
N GLU A 138 -5.09 -3.79 15.90
CA GLU A 138 -4.00 -3.05 16.54
C GLU A 138 -4.05 -1.54 16.28
N LEU A 139 -5.07 -1.00 15.60
CA LEU A 139 -5.19 0.44 15.29
C LEU A 139 -5.14 1.33 16.54
N SER A 140 -5.64 0.85 17.67
CA SER A 140 -5.61 1.55 18.97
C SER A 140 -4.39 1.18 19.82
N ALA A 141 -3.54 0.28 19.37
CA ALA A 141 -2.35 -0.15 20.11
C ALA A 141 -1.29 0.96 20.18
N PRO A 142 -0.44 0.98 21.22
CA PRO A 142 0.65 1.97 21.34
C PRO A 142 1.58 1.99 20.12
N VAL A 143 1.81 0.83 19.50
CA VAL A 143 2.66 0.67 18.30
C VAL A 143 2.03 1.30 17.05
N ALA A 144 0.72 1.42 16.96
CA ALA A 144 0.06 2.01 15.80
C ALA A 144 0.40 3.50 15.63
N LYS A 145 0.51 4.24 16.72
CA LYS A 145 0.80 5.69 16.68
C LYS A 145 2.10 6.03 15.93
N PRO A 146 3.27 5.43 16.28
CA PRO A 146 4.50 5.69 15.53
C PRO A 146 4.41 5.22 14.06
N VAL A 147 3.82 4.07 13.79
CA VAL A 147 3.63 3.56 12.41
C VAL A 147 2.80 4.55 11.59
N ILE A 148 1.61 4.89 12.05
CA ILE A 148 0.72 5.85 11.38
C ILE A 148 1.42 7.23 11.25
N GLY A 149 2.16 7.66 12.26
CA GLY A 149 2.91 8.91 12.22
C GLY A 149 3.95 8.97 11.11
N VAL A 150 4.71 7.90 10.91
CA VAL A 150 5.69 7.77 9.82
C VAL A 150 4.99 7.78 8.45
N LEU A 151 3.94 6.98 8.29
CA LEU A 151 3.18 6.90 7.04
C LEU A 151 2.58 8.25 6.64
N LEU A 152 1.97 8.96 7.59
CA LEU A 152 1.43 10.31 7.36
C LEU A 152 2.51 11.32 6.99
N PHE A 153 3.69 11.23 7.60
CA PHE A 153 4.80 12.11 7.22
C PHE A 153 5.23 11.88 5.78
N GLN A 154 5.33 10.61 5.37
CA GLN A 154 5.72 10.25 4.01
C GLN A 154 4.70 10.79 2.98
N ASP A 155 3.39 10.64 3.24
CA ASP A 155 2.34 11.18 2.37
C ASP A 155 2.43 12.72 2.24
N LEU A 156 2.78 13.41 3.34
CA LEU A 156 3.01 14.86 3.31
C LEU A 156 4.30 15.26 2.57
N ALA A 157 5.34 14.43 2.66
CA ALA A 157 6.64 14.71 2.05
C ALA A 157 6.65 14.58 0.53
N VAL A 158 5.67 13.91 -0.07
CA VAL A 158 5.56 13.71 -1.53
C VAL A 158 4.87 14.89 -2.22
N VAL A 159 4.08 15.68 -1.49
CA VAL A 159 3.26 16.76 -2.09
C VAL A 159 4.08 17.92 -2.66
N PRO A 160 5.23 18.36 -2.11
CA PRO A 160 6.09 19.40 -2.71
C PRO A 160 6.87 18.90 -3.90
#